data_fd35ee4fdd0287134d30962c011d93f6
#
_entry.id   fd35ee4fdd0287134d30962c011d93f6
#
_cell.length_a   1.000
_cell.length_b   1.000
_cell.length_c   1.000
_cell.angle_alpha   90.00
_cell.angle_beta   90.00
_cell.angle_gamma   90.00
#
_symmetry.space_group_name_H-M   'P 1'
#
loop_
_entity.id
_entity.type
_entity.pdbx_description
1 polymer ?
#
loop_
_entity_poly.entity_id
_entity_poly.type
_entity_poly.pdbx_seq_one_letter_code
_entity_poly.pdbx_strand_id
1 'polypeptide(L)'
;MRDLDDLRRELMQRTLENVPFDGWSWASINAAADELGIDRREAESAFPGGPAEVIELHSTEADYAMLEEFEQRATEGIRVRDQVALAIWVRLEQNEPHREAIRRALSFL
;
A
#
# COMPACT_ATOMS: atom_id res chain seq x y z
N MET A 1 13.44 17.81 -7.38
CA MET A 1 13.48 17.35 -5.97
C MET A 1 12.22 16.59 -5.66
N ARG A 2 12.34 15.39 -5.13
CA ARG A 2 11.15 14.60 -4.76
C ARG A 2 10.50 15.18 -3.52
N ASP A 3 9.19 15.28 -3.56
CA ASP A 3 8.36 15.55 -2.41
C ASP A 3 8.43 14.35 -1.44
N LEU A 4 8.32 14.61 -0.14
CA LEU A 4 8.32 13.56 0.89
C LEU A 4 7.20 12.54 0.65
N ASP A 5 6.02 13.01 0.27
CA ASP A 5 4.89 12.12 -0.01
C ASP A 5 5.16 11.21 -1.20
N ASP A 6 5.79 11.73 -2.25
CA ASP A 6 6.17 10.93 -3.42
C ASP A 6 7.23 9.90 -3.06
N LEU A 7 8.21 10.29 -2.25
CA LEU A 7 9.27 9.41 -1.76
C LEU A 7 8.69 8.26 -0.95
N ARG A 8 7.79 8.56 -0.03
CA ARG A 8 7.13 7.56 0.81
C ARG A 8 6.31 6.59 -0.03
N ARG A 9 5.57 7.10 -1.01
CA ARG A 9 4.76 6.26 -1.91
C ARG A 9 5.62 5.33 -2.73
N GLU A 10 6.71 5.82 -3.33
CA GLU A 10 7.63 4.99 -4.11
C GLU A 10 8.28 3.90 -3.26
N LEU A 11 8.75 4.26 -2.05
CA LEU A 11 9.32 3.29 -1.12
C LEU A 11 8.29 2.23 -0.71
N MET A 12 7.08 2.65 -0.40
CA MET A 12 6.01 1.71 -0.05
C MET A 12 5.73 0.74 -1.19
N GLN A 13 5.57 1.22 -2.42
CA GLN A 13 5.26 0.38 -3.57
C GLN A 13 6.37 -0.63 -3.85
N ARG A 14 7.63 -0.21 -3.75
CA ARG A 14 8.75 -1.11 -3.97
C ARG A 14 8.91 -2.10 -2.82
N THR A 15 8.67 -1.66 -1.59
CA THR A 15 8.70 -2.53 -0.41
C THR A 15 7.66 -3.65 -0.54
N LEU A 16 6.46 -3.34 -1.02
CA LEU A 16 5.41 -4.33 -1.26
C LEU A 16 5.88 -5.47 -2.17
N GLU A 17 6.66 -5.14 -3.20
CA GLU A 17 7.20 -6.14 -4.13
C GLU A 17 8.24 -7.05 -3.46
N ASN A 18 8.93 -6.54 -2.44
CA ASN A 18 9.96 -7.30 -1.72
C ASN A 18 9.41 -8.12 -0.55
N VAL A 19 8.22 -7.79 -0.04
CA VAL A 19 7.64 -8.46 1.13
C VAL A 19 7.47 -9.97 0.95
N PRO A 20 7.05 -10.50 -0.22
CA PRO A 20 6.96 -11.95 -0.41
C PRO A 20 8.28 -12.69 -0.18
N PHE A 21 9.42 -12.02 -0.31
CA PHE A 21 10.77 -12.61 -0.16
C PHE A 21 11.37 -12.27 1.19
N ASP A 22 11.31 -11.02 1.62
CA ASP A 22 12.01 -10.51 2.81
C ASP A 22 11.08 -10.23 3.99
N GLY A 23 9.77 -10.33 3.80
CA GLY A 23 8.77 -10.03 4.82
C GLY A 23 8.62 -8.54 5.08
N TRP A 24 7.78 -8.18 6.03
CA TRP A 24 7.63 -6.81 6.50
C TRP A 24 8.76 -6.51 7.49
N SER A 25 9.83 -5.93 6.97
CA SER A 25 11.06 -5.72 7.75
C SER A 25 11.83 -4.51 7.23
N TRP A 26 12.79 -4.04 8.01
CA TRP A 26 13.72 -3.03 7.53
C TRP A 26 14.53 -3.55 6.33
N ALA A 27 14.79 -4.85 6.25
CA ALA A 27 15.48 -5.44 5.11
C ALA A 27 14.72 -5.17 3.80
N SER A 28 13.39 -5.32 3.80
CA SER A 28 12.55 -5.01 2.63
C SER A 28 12.58 -3.53 2.29
N ILE A 29 12.51 -2.66 3.29
CA ILE A 29 12.55 -1.21 3.09
C ILE A 29 13.91 -0.78 2.54
N ASN A 30 15.00 -1.29 3.12
CA ASN A 30 16.36 -0.96 2.68
C ASN A 30 16.64 -1.49 1.27
N ALA A 31 16.16 -2.68 0.94
CA ALA A 31 16.27 -3.23 -0.41
C ALA A 31 15.53 -2.33 -1.41
N ALA A 32 14.34 -1.88 -1.05
CA ALA A 32 13.56 -0.95 -1.88
C ALA A 32 14.32 0.37 -2.09
N ALA A 33 14.91 0.92 -1.03
CA ALA A 33 15.71 2.14 -1.11
C ALA A 33 16.90 1.96 -2.05
N ASP A 34 17.63 0.87 -1.91
CA ASP A 34 18.78 0.57 -2.76
C ASP A 34 18.37 0.45 -4.23
N GLU A 35 17.27 -0.25 -4.51
CA GLU A 35 16.74 -0.42 -5.87
C GLU A 35 16.32 0.88 -6.51
N LEU A 36 15.78 1.82 -5.71
CA LEU A 36 15.33 3.13 -6.18
C LEU A 36 16.43 4.20 -6.18
N GLY A 37 17.63 3.86 -5.72
CA GLY A 37 18.71 4.83 -5.59
C GLY A 37 18.49 5.85 -4.48
N ILE A 38 17.74 5.49 -3.46
CA ILE A 38 17.42 6.32 -2.30
C ILE A 38 18.39 5.96 -1.16
N ASP A 39 18.96 6.96 -0.51
CA ASP A 39 19.81 6.75 0.65
C ASP A 39 19.01 6.10 1.77
N ARG A 40 19.58 5.11 2.46
CA ARG A 40 18.93 4.42 3.58
C ARG A 40 18.53 5.36 4.71
N ARG A 41 19.28 6.44 4.92
CA ARG A 41 18.94 7.47 5.92
C ARG A 41 17.67 8.21 5.53
N GLU A 42 17.49 8.48 4.24
CA GLU A 42 16.26 9.09 3.75
C GLU A 42 15.07 8.14 3.95
N ALA A 43 15.28 6.85 3.72
CA ALA A 43 14.24 5.84 3.94
C ALA A 43 13.85 5.77 5.42
N GLU A 44 14.82 5.80 6.33
CA GLU A 44 14.55 5.83 7.78
C GLU A 44 13.80 7.09 8.18
N SER A 45 14.15 8.23 7.60
CA SER A 45 13.45 9.50 7.86
C SER A 45 12.03 9.50 7.32
N ALA A 46 11.81 8.82 6.19
CA ALA A 46 10.48 8.70 5.60
C ALA A 46 9.55 7.80 6.41
N PHE A 47 10.10 6.75 7.03
CA PHE A 47 9.34 5.79 7.84
C PHE A 47 10.01 5.53 9.17
N PRO A 48 9.98 6.52 10.11
CA PRO A 48 10.61 6.33 11.41
C PRO A 48 10.06 5.13 12.19
N GLY A 49 8.79 4.81 12.02
CA GLY A 49 8.15 3.65 12.64
C GLY A 49 8.39 2.33 11.92
N GLY A 50 9.12 2.34 10.80
CA GLY A 50 9.50 1.15 10.07
C GLY A 50 8.36 0.46 9.35
N PRO A 51 8.36 -0.90 9.32
CA PRO A 51 7.37 -1.66 8.54
C PRO A 51 5.91 -1.36 8.89
N ALA A 52 5.61 -1.12 10.16
CA ALA A 52 4.26 -0.77 10.60
C ALA A 52 3.76 0.51 9.93
N GLU A 53 4.62 1.52 9.79
CA GLU A 53 4.26 2.76 9.07
C GLU A 53 4.04 2.52 7.58
N VAL A 54 4.82 1.63 6.96
CA VAL A 54 4.64 1.28 5.55
C VAL A 54 3.29 0.60 5.35
N ILE A 55 2.93 -0.32 6.23
CA ILE A 55 1.63 -0.99 6.22
C ILE A 55 0.50 0.04 6.36
N GLU A 56 0.64 0.98 7.28
CA GLU A 56 -0.35 2.03 7.52
C GLU A 56 -0.53 2.90 6.27
N LEU A 57 0.56 3.32 5.63
CA LEU A 57 0.50 4.09 4.40
C LEU A 57 -0.18 3.30 3.28
N HIS A 58 0.18 2.03 3.13
CA HIS A 58 -0.46 1.17 2.14
C HIS A 58 -1.97 1.08 2.36
N SER A 59 -2.39 0.88 3.59
CA SER A 59 -3.80 0.81 3.94
C SER A 59 -4.55 2.10 3.60
N THR A 60 -3.96 3.25 3.94
CA THR A 60 -4.53 4.56 3.63
C THR A 60 -4.67 4.78 2.13
N GLU A 61 -3.61 4.50 1.37
CA GLU A 61 -3.63 4.64 -0.09
C GLU A 61 -4.65 3.70 -0.74
N ALA A 62 -4.76 2.48 -0.21
CA ALA A 62 -5.74 1.51 -0.70
C ALA A 62 -7.17 1.96 -0.43
N ASP A 63 -7.42 2.61 0.70
CA ASP A 63 -8.75 3.16 1.02
C ASP A 63 -9.12 4.28 0.04
N TYR A 64 -8.20 5.20 -0.25
CA TYR A 64 -8.45 6.24 -1.24
C TYR A 64 -8.66 5.67 -2.64
N ALA A 65 -7.86 4.71 -3.04
CA ALA A 65 -7.99 4.07 -4.34
C ALA A 65 -9.33 3.33 -4.46
N MET A 66 -9.78 2.70 -3.39
CA MET A 66 -11.08 2.03 -3.35
C MET A 66 -12.22 3.04 -3.52
N LEU A 67 -12.17 4.16 -2.81
CA LEU A 67 -13.19 5.20 -2.90
C LEU A 67 -13.24 5.81 -4.30
N GLU A 68 -12.09 6.12 -4.87
CA GLU A 68 -12.01 6.69 -6.21
C GLU A 68 -12.60 5.74 -7.25
N GLU A 69 -12.22 4.46 -7.21
CA GLU A 69 -12.72 3.45 -8.13
C GLU A 69 -14.22 3.20 -7.93
N PHE A 70 -14.67 3.18 -6.67
CA PHE A 70 -16.07 3.04 -6.34
C PHE A 70 -16.89 4.19 -6.94
N GLU A 71 -16.43 5.43 -6.80
CA GLU A 71 -17.10 6.59 -7.35
C GLU A 71 -17.20 6.52 -8.88
N GLN A 72 -16.16 6.02 -9.54
CA GLN A 72 -16.14 5.85 -10.99
C GLN A 72 -17.11 4.77 -11.47
N ARG A 73 -17.27 3.68 -10.70
CA ARG A 73 -18.15 2.56 -11.05
C ARG A 73 -19.58 2.75 -10.57
N ALA A 74 -19.78 3.53 -9.54
CA ALA A 74 -21.10 3.76 -8.99
C ALA A 74 -21.95 4.56 -9.99
N THR A 75 -23.04 3.98 -10.43
CA THR A 75 -24.01 4.63 -11.30
C THR A 75 -25.25 5.00 -10.51
N GLU A 76 -25.95 6.05 -10.97
CA GLU A 76 -27.21 6.46 -10.36
C GLU A 76 -28.21 5.31 -10.38
N GLY A 77 -28.94 5.14 -9.28
CA GLY A 77 -29.96 4.11 -9.16
C GLY A 77 -29.47 2.78 -8.61
N ILE A 78 -28.19 2.62 -8.31
CA ILE A 78 -27.68 1.43 -7.63
C ILE A 78 -28.21 1.41 -6.20
N ARG A 79 -28.77 0.27 -5.80
CA ARG A 79 -29.25 0.10 -4.42
C ARG A 79 -28.10 0.13 -3.42
N VAL A 80 -28.38 0.60 -2.19
CA VAL A 80 -27.35 0.66 -1.14
C VAL A 80 -26.64 -0.68 -0.95
N ARG A 81 -27.39 -1.77 -0.96
CA ARG A 81 -26.85 -3.14 -0.86
C ARG A 81 -25.82 -3.43 -1.96
N ASP A 82 -26.16 -3.06 -3.19
CA ASP A 82 -25.30 -3.30 -4.35
C ASP A 82 -24.08 -2.37 -4.32
N GLN A 83 -24.22 -1.16 -3.77
CA GLN A 83 -23.10 -0.25 -3.57
C GLN A 83 -22.08 -0.83 -2.59
N VAL A 84 -22.52 -1.43 -1.49
CA VAL A 84 -21.65 -2.10 -0.52
C VAL A 84 -20.92 -3.27 -1.18
N ALA A 85 -21.64 -4.09 -1.94
CA ALA A 85 -21.03 -5.21 -2.66
C ALA A 85 -20.00 -4.76 -3.68
N LEU A 86 -20.27 -3.66 -4.40
CA LEU A 86 -19.33 -3.08 -5.36
C LEU A 86 -18.07 -2.57 -4.65
N ALA A 87 -18.21 -1.91 -3.52
CA ALA A 87 -17.06 -1.41 -2.75
C ALA A 87 -16.15 -2.55 -2.30
N ILE A 88 -16.73 -3.65 -1.80
CA ILE A 88 -15.99 -4.85 -1.40
C ILE A 88 -15.27 -5.46 -2.60
N TRP A 89 -15.95 -5.58 -3.72
CA TRP A 89 -15.40 -6.15 -4.94
C TRP A 89 -14.18 -5.34 -5.45
N VAL A 90 -14.32 -4.01 -5.50
CA VAL A 90 -13.24 -3.10 -5.92
C VAL A 90 -12.02 -3.28 -5.02
N ARG A 91 -12.21 -3.35 -3.70
CA ARG A 91 -11.11 -3.55 -2.74
C ARG A 91 -10.39 -4.86 -3.00
N LEU A 92 -11.13 -5.95 -3.23
CA LEU A 92 -10.55 -7.25 -3.51
C LEU A 92 -9.73 -7.26 -4.80
N GLU A 93 -10.26 -6.64 -5.86
CA GLU A 93 -9.54 -6.52 -7.13
C GLU A 93 -8.24 -5.74 -6.98
N GLN A 94 -8.27 -4.62 -6.27
CA GLN A 94 -7.09 -3.76 -6.07
C GLN A 94 -6.02 -4.44 -5.23
N ASN A 95 -6.42 -5.31 -4.29
CA ASN A 95 -5.49 -6.01 -3.41
C ASN A 95 -4.87 -7.26 -4.04
N GLU A 96 -5.44 -7.77 -5.14
CA GLU A 96 -4.99 -9.03 -5.75
C GLU A 96 -3.49 -9.05 -6.08
N PRO A 97 -2.88 -8.00 -6.68
CA PRO A 97 -1.45 -8.01 -6.96
C PRO A 97 -0.55 -8.12 -5.73
N HIS A 98 -1.06 -7.76 -4.56
CA HIS A 98 -0.29 -7.74 -3.31
C HIS A 98 -0.87 -8.67 -2.25
N ARG A 99 -1.60 -9.67 -2.67
CA ARG A 99 -2.32 -10.58 -1.78
C ARG A 99 -1.45 -11.20 -0.69
N GLU A 100 -0.25 -11.65 -1.04
CA GLU A 100 0.66 -12.26 -0.06
C GLU A 100 1.19 -11.23 0.94
N ALA A 101 1.53 -10.04 0.48
CA ALA A 101 1.99 -8.96 1.36
C ALA A 101 0.90 -8.56 2.36
N ILE A 102 -0.35 -8.47 1.91
CA ILE A 102 -1.50 -8.12 2.75
C ILE A 102 -1.75 -9.20 3.78
N ARG A 103 -1.69 -10.46 3.38
CA ARG A 103 -1.85 -11.60 4.29
C ARG A 103 -0.80 -11.58 5.40
N ARG A 104 0.45 -11.30 5.06
CA ARG A 104 1.55 -11.20 6.02
C ARG A 104 1.42 -9.98 6.92
N ALA A 105 0.87 -8.88 6.42
CA ALA A 105 0.61 -7.69 7.23
C ALA A 105 -0.36 -7.99 8.38
N LEU A 106 -1.40 -8.77 8.12
CA LEU A 106 -2.35 -9.18 9.14
C LEU A 106 -1.68 -9.98 10.27
N SER A 107 -0.71 -10.81 9.92
CA SER A 107 0.05 -11.58 10.91
C SER A 107 1.08 -10.73 11.64
N PHE A 108 1.62 -9.69 10.98
CA PHE A 108 2.60 -8.77 11.57
C PHE A 108 1.97 -7.89 12.66
N LEU A 109 0.75 -7.41 12.42
CA LEU A 109 0.03 -6.55 13.35
C LEU A 109 -0.61 -7.32 14.48
#